data_7d07c0021ffe28ab2ba767a050d41762
#
_entry.id   7d07c0021ffe28ab2ba767a050d41762
#
_cell.length_a   1.000
_cell.length_b   1.000
_cell.length_c   1.000
_cell.angle_alpha   90.00
_cell.angle_beta   90.00
_cell.angle_gamma   90.00
#
_symmetry.space_group_name_H-M   'P 1'
#
loop_
_entity.id
_entity.type
_entity.pdbx_description
1 polymer ?
#
loop_
_entity_poly.entity_id
_entity_poly.type
_entity_poly.pdbx_seq_one_letter_code
_entity_poly.pdbx_strand_id
1 'polypeptide(L)'
;QGIEGSAESLPDAPAGQYLLTFTDTAGIIKKRKVANKFQEMSIDQSIGSLKRSDIVLLLFDADQPITMQDKTLTQAISDNYKSIIFVVNKWDLVEEKSTHSDKDYIAYLDRSIPFLTWAPVIFISAKTGFKVQRLLDIIIQTYEKQNTTFEQTEIDEFLRSLLKKKVPPRSKGTKPPFIHTMKQTQINPLGFEFVANQSKAINYAYRRFIKKELRKKFNLGGCSIKLDFIEKVHVHGQDGRGPDSKKYGKR
;
A
#
# COMPACT_ATOMS: atom_id res chain seq x y z
N GLN A 1 3.75 -21.88 25.16
CA GLN A 1 3.60 -22.91 24.12
C GLN A 1 3.21 -22.18 22.86
N GLY A 2 4.14 -22.06 21.90
CA GLY A 2 3.89 -21.47 20.59
C GLY A 2 3.10 -22.47 19.74
N ILE A 3 2.00 -22.01 19.18
CA ILE A 3 1.29 -22.75 18.13
C ILE A 3 2.00 -22.39 16.82
N GLU A 4 2.89 -23.25 16.36
CA GLU A 4 3.37 -23.25 14.98
C GLU A 4 2.24 -23.81 14.10
N GLY A 5 1.47 -22.93 13.50
CA GLY A 5 0.54 -23.29 12.44
C GLY A 5 1.30 -23.32 11.11
N SER A 6 1.60 -24.51 10.60
CA SER A 6 1.99 -24.74 9.23
C SER A 6 0.88 -24.19 8.31
N ALA A 7 1.28 -23.52 7.22
CA ALA A 7 0.36 -23.11 6.15
C ALA A 7 -0.12 -24.38 5.40
N GLU A 8 -1.03 -25.11 5.98
CA GLU A 8 -1.85 -26.07 5.25
C GLU A 8 -2.87 -25.29 4.44
N SER A 9 -3.04 -25.66 3.18
CA SER A 9 -4.09 -25.16 2.32
C SER A 9 -5.43 -25.38 3.03
N LEU A 10 -5.99 -24.30 3.58
CA LEU A 10 -7.30 -24.35 4.21
C LEU A 10 -8.35 -24.72 3.13
N PRO A 11 -9.32 -25.57 3.43
CA PRO A 11 -10.36 -25.91 2.49
C PRO A 11 -11.06 -24.62 2.04
N ASP A 12 -11.35 -24.51 0.74
CA ASP A 12 -12.06 -23.38 0.15
C ASP A 12 -13.32 -23.10 0.98
N ALA A 13 -13.34 -21.93 1.62
CA ALA A 13 -14.54 -21.52 2.34
C ALA A 13 -15.69 -21.37 1.34
N PRO A 14 -16.93 -21.77 1.69
CA PRO A 14 -18.09 -21.56 0.82
C PRO A 14 -18.18 -20.09 0.41
N ALA A 15 -18.65 -19.83 -0.82
CA ALA A 15 -18.77 -18.46 -1.34
C ALA A 15 -19.51 -17.56 -0.33
N GLY A 16 -18.87 -16.45 0.04
CA GLY A 16 -19.38 -15.50 1.04
C GLY A 16 -18.97 -15.78 2.49
N GLN A 17 -18.15 -16.79 2.77
CA GLN A 17 -17.55 -17.03 4.08
C GLN A 17 -16.04 -16.79 4.04
N TYR A 18 -15.51 -16.19 5.12
CA TYR A 18 -14.10 -15.92 5.29
C TYR A 18 -13.59 -16.56 6.57
N LEU A 19 -12.46 -17.27 6.49
CA LEU A 19 -11.72 -17.72 7.65
C LEU A 19 -10.63 -16.67 7.94
N LEU A 20 -10.73 -16.02 9.10
CA LEU A 20 -9.75 -15.04 9.56
C LEU A 20 -8.79 -15.69 10.55
N THR A 21 -7.50 -15.72 10.21
CA THR A 21 -6.44 -16.18 11.10
C THR A 21 -5.70 -14.99 11.68
N PHE A 22 -5.73 -14.84 12.99
CA PHE A 22 -5.00 -13.78 13.69
C PHE A 22 -3.69 -14.34 14.25
N THR A 23 -2.58 -13.67 13.90
CA THR A 23 -1.26 -14.00 14.45
C THR A 23 -0.86 -12.88 15.40
N ASP A 24 -0.71 -13.22 16.69
CA ASP A 24 -0.22 -12.27 17.68
C ASP A 24 1.29 -12.07 17.54
N THR A 25 1.69 -10.83 17.32
CA THR A 25 3.10 -10.42 17.23
C THR A 25 3.57 -9.63 18.47
N ALA A 26 2.74 -9.49 19.50
CA ALA A 26 2.97 -8.64 20.67
C ALA A 26 4.22 -9.01 21.49
N GLY A 27 4.71 -10.25 21.39
CA GLY A 27 5.96 -10.67 22.03
C GLY A 27 7.21 -9.96 21.49
N ILE A 28 7.12 -9.33 20.34
CA ILE A 28 8.26 -8.82 19.57
C ILE A 28 8.63 -7.38 19.98
N ILE A 29 7.67 -6.60 20.50
CA ILE A 29 7.86 -5.16 20.73
C ILE A 29 8.05 -4.82 22.23
N LYS A 30 7.60 -5.64 23.16
CA LYS A 30 7.59 -5.32 24.60
C LYS A 30 8.89 -5.59 25.37
N LYS A 31 9.91 -6.21 24.80
CA LYS A 31 11.20 -6.40 25.49
C LYS A 31 12.11 -5.17 25.41
N ARG A 32 11.66 -4.08 26.01
CA ARG A 32 12.49 -2.93 26.37
C ARG A 32 13.32 -3.33 27.58
N LYS A 33 14.58 -3.72 27.41
CA LYS A 33 15.67 -3.54 28.38
C LYS A 33 16.89 -4.43 28.17
N VAL A 34 17.21 -4.89 26.96
CA VAL A 34 18.52 -5.52 26.74
C VAL A 34 19.12 -5.07 25.40
N ALA A 35 20.39 -4.65 25.49
CA ALA A 35 21.28 -4.07 24.50
C ALA A 35 21.16 -4.54 23.04
N ASN A 36 21.21 -3.58 22.18
CA ASN A 36 21.56 -3.45 20.73
C ASN A 36 21.51 -4.66 19.78
N LYS A 37 21.96 -5.85 20.15
CA LYS A 37 21.92 -7.05 19.26
C LYS A 37 20.57 -7.77 19.24
N PHE A 38 19.81 -7.72 20.33
CA PHE A 38 18.46 -8.31 20.41
C PHE A 38 17.37 -7.48 19.72
N GLN A 39 17.61 -6.18 19.50
CA GLN A 39 16.67 -5.33 18.77
C GLN A 39 16.61 -5.67 17.27
N GLU A 40 17.74 -5.96 16.64
CA GLU A 40 17.80 -6.39 15.23
C GLU A 40 17.11 -7.74 15.03
N MET A 41 17.34 -8.73 15.87
CA MET A 41 16.67 -10.04 15.79
C MET A 41 15.16 -9.97 16.02
N SER A 42 14.69 -9.08 16.90
CA SER A 42 13.25 -8.87 17.16
C SER A 42 12.55 -8.23 15.95
N ILE A 43 13.23 -7.29 15.29
CA ILE A 43 12.72 -6.65 14.06
C ILE A 43 12.65 -7.66 12.92
N ASP A 44 13.67 -8.52 12.77
CA ASP A 44 13.70 -9.52 11.70
C ASP A 44 12.59 -10.59 11.86
N GLN A 45 12.30 -11.03 13.08
CA GLN A 45 11.17 -11.93 13.35
C GLN A 45 9.83 -11.26 13.09
N SER A 46 9.68 -9.98 13.46
CA SER A 46 8.49 -9.17 13.14
C SER A 46 8.31 -9.02 11.64
N ILE A 47 9.38 -8.75 10.90
CA ILE A 47 9.37 -8.65 9.45
C ILE A 47 8.99 -9.99 8.82
N GLY A 48 9.43 -11.11 9.37
CA GLY A 48 9.04 -12.45 8.94
C GLY A 48 7.53 -12.69 9.04
N SER A 49 6.93 -12.33 10.17
CA SER A 49 5.47 -12.41 10.37
C SER A 49 4.71 -11.43 9.51
N LEU A 50 5.20 -10.18 9.36
CA LEU A 50 4.64 -9.18 8.46
C LEU A 50 4.62 -9.68 7.01
N LYS A 51 5.67 -10.35 6.54
CA LYS A 51 5.71 -10.86 5.16
C LYS A 51 4.64 -11.91 4.89
N ARG A 52 4.28 -12.72 5.86
CA ARG A 52 3.26 -13.78 5.72
C ARG A 52 1.83 -13.29 5.88
N SER A 53 1.60 -12.13 6.52
CA SER A 53 0.26 -11.59 6.71
C SER A 53 -0.28 -10.92 5.44
N ASP A 54 -1.59 -11.01 5.23
CA ASP A 54 -2.29 -10.27 4.16
C ASP A 54 -2.56 -8.83 4.57
N ILE A 55 -2.99 -8.64 5.82
CA ILE A 55 -3.34 -7.34 6.38
C ILE A 55 -2.69 -7.21 7.76
N VAL A 56 -2.18 -6.03 8.06
CA VAL A 56 -1.64 -5.71 9.38
C VAL A 56 -2.65 -4.85 10.13
N LEU A 57 -3.00 -5.29 11.33
CA LEU A 57 -3.75 -4.48 12.29
C LEU A 57 -2.75 -3.82 13.23
N LEU A 58 -2.62 -2.52 13.17
CA LEU A 58 -1.78 -1.78 14.09
C LEU A 58 -2.62 -1.15 15.19
N LEU A 59 -2.43 -1.65 16.42
CA LEU A 59 -3.20 -1.26 17.58
C LEU A 59 -2.52 -0.11 18.32
N PHE A 60 -3.30 0.92 18.59
CA PHE A 60 -2.95 2.05 19.46
C PHE A 60 -3.90 2.06 20.67
N ASP A 61 -3.40 2.36 21.84
CA ASP A 61 -4.24 2.65 22.99
C ASP A 61 -4.64 4.13 22.97
N ALA A 62 -5.93 4.43 23.07
CA ALA A 62 -6.46 5.78 22.97
C ALA A 62 -5.92 6.75 24.05
N ASP A 63 -5.53 6.19 25.20
CA ASP A 63 -4.97 6.90 26.36
C ASP A 63 -3.44 7.09 26.28
N GLN A 64 -2.78 6.59 25.22
CA GLN A 64 -1.32 6.65 25.09
C GLN A 64 -0.90 7.46 23.86
N PRO A 65 0.21 8.22 23.93
CA PRO A 65 0.75 8.91 22.77
C PRO A 65 1.41 7.95 21.79
N ILE A 66 1.40 8.29 20.51
CA ILE A 66 2.14 7.57 19.47
C ILE A 66 3.64 7.75 19.70
N THR A 67 4.35 6.63 19.85
CA THR A 67 5.78 6.60 20.15
C THR A 67 6.64 6.60 18.88
N MET A 68 7.95 6.82 19.03
CA MET A 68 8.91 6.62 17.93
C MET A 68 8.95 5.17 17.45
N GLN A 69 8.71 4.21 18.34
CA GLN A 69 8.66 2.81 18.00
C GLN A 69 7.47 2.48 17.09
N ASP A 70 6.30 3.08 17.37
CA ASP A 70 5.12 2.96 16.49
C ASP A 70 5.39 3.51 15.11
N LYS A 71 6.08 4.65 15.02
CA LYS A 71 6.49 5.26 13.73
C LYS A 71 7.47 4.37 12.95
N THR A 72 8.43 3.76 13.63
CA THR A 72 9.38 2.82 13.01
C THR A 72 8.67 1.59 12.48
N LEU A 73 7.74 1.02 13.27
CA LEU A 73 6.95 -0.12 12.85
C LEU A 73 6.04 0.22 11.65
N THR A 74 5.37 1.36 11.67
CA THR A 74 4.57 1.82 10.53
C THR A 74 5.39 2.01 9.25
N GLN A 75 6.62 2.51 9.38
CA GLN A 75 7.54 2.61 8.24
C GLN A 75 7.88 1.22 7.70
N ALA A 76 8.25 0.27 8.57
CA ALA A 76 8.55 -1.10 8.16
C ALA A 76 7.36 -1.77 7.44
N ILE A 77 6.12 -1.57 7.91
CA ILE A 77 4.90 -2.07 7.27
C ILE A 77 4.75 -1.47 5.87
N SER A 78 4.95 -0.16 5.74
CA SER A 78 4.87 0.57 4.47
C SER A 78 5.92 0.12 3.46
N ASP A 79 7.16 -0.09 3.91
CA ASP A 79 8.29 -0.51 3.07
C ASP A 79 8.13 -1.95 2.55
N ASN A 80 7.44 -2.80 3.32
CA ASN A 80 7.08 -4.15 2.92
C ASN A 80 5.76 -4.23 2.12
N TYR A 81 5.19 -3.09 1.71
CA TYR A 81 3.95 -3.01 0.93
C TYR A 81 2.80 -3.81 1.54
N LYS A 82 2.62 -3.76 2.86
CA LYS A 82 1.50 -4.43 3.53
C LYS A 82 0.28 -3.53 3.62
N SER A 83 -0.88 -4.13 3.40
CA SER A 83 -2.16 -3.49 3.69
C SER A 83 -2.29 -3.29 5.21
N ILE A 84 -2.86 -2.16 5.64
CA ILE A 84 -2.85 -1.77 7.05
C ILE A 84 -4.19 -1.15 7.46
N ILE A 85 -4.60 -1.48 8.68
CA ILE A 85 -5.74 -0.88 9.37
C ILE A 85 -5.25 -0.37 10.73
N PHE A 86 -5.52 0.89 11.03
CA PHE A 86 -5.26 1.46 12.36
C PHE A 86 -6.43 1.18 13.29
N VAL A 87 -6.15 0.53 14.39
CA VAL A 87 -7.12 0.16 15.43
C VAL A 87 -6.82 0.94 16.68
N VAL A 88 -7.66 1.90 17.02
CA VAL A 88 -7.54 2.68 18.25
C VAL A 88 -8.41 2.00 19.30
N ASN A 89 -7.75 1.28 20.22
CA ASN A 89 -8.39 0.51 21.29
C ASN A 89 -8.53 1.35 22.56
N LYS A 90 -9.28 0.83 23.53
CA LYS A 90 -9.61 1.46 24.81
C LYS A 90 -10.42 2.77 24.63
N TRP A 91 -11.24 2.83 23.60
CA TRP A 91 -12.07 4.00 23.33
C TRP A 91 -13.07 4.29 24.45
N ASP A 92 -13.36 3.31 25.31
CA ASP A 92 -14.16 3.43 26.53
C ASP A 92 -13.52 4.33 27.61
N LEU A 93 -12.21 4.59 27.52
CA LEU A 93 -11.50 5.49 28.45
C LEU A 93 -11.50 6.95 27.99
N VAL A 94 -11.93 7.20 26.76
CA VAL A 94 -12.03 8.57 26.23
C VAL A 94 -13.35 9.17 26.72
N GLU A 95 -13.25 10.20 27.55
CA GLU A 95 -14.44 10.88 28.07
C GLU A 95 -15.17 11.65 26.96
N GLU A 96 -16.49 11.43 26.83
CA GLU A 96 -17.34 12.10 25.83
C GLU A 96 -17.31 13.63 25.93
N LYS A 97 -16.91 14.18 27.08
CA LYS A 97 -16.82 15.61 27.35
C LYS A 97 -15.48 16.24 26.98
N SER A 98 -14.45 15.44 26.67
CA SER A 98 -13.20 15.97 26.14
C SER A 98 -13.39 16.26 24.66
N THR A 99 -12.82 17.37 24.18
CA THR A 99 -12.83 17.82 22.77
C THR A 99 -12.19 16.84 21.79
N HIS A 100 -12.02 15.58 22.16
CA HIS A 100 -11.38 14.53 21.39
C HIS A 100 -12.43 13.73 20.63
N SER A 101 -12.93 14.32 19.57
CA SER A 101 -13.75 13.60 18.61
C SER A 101 -12.89 12.61 17.81
N ASP A 102 -13.51 11.59 17.22
CA ASP A 102 -12.86 10.69 16.26
C ASP A 102 -12.02 11.48 15.24
N LYS A 103 -12.52 12.66 14.82
CA LYS A 103 -11.84 13.55 13.84
C LYS A 103 -10.53 14.13 14.39
N ASP A 104 -10.50 14.51 15.66
CA ASP A 104 -9.30 15.10 16.28
C ASP A 104 -8.20 14.03 16.43
N TYR A 105 -8.59 12.82 16.80
CA TYR A 105 -7.66 11.69 16.87
C TYR A 105 -7.13 11.30 15.48
N ILE A 106 -7.98 11.29 14.44
CA ILE A 106 -7.54 11.06 13.06
C ILE A 106 -6.56 12.17 12.64
N ALA A 107 -6.83 13.43 12.93
CA ALA A 107 -5.93 14.53 12.63
C ALA A 107 -4.60 14.42 13.41
N TYR A 108 -4.63 13.87 14.62
CA TYR A 108 -3.42 13.55 15.38
C TYR A 108 -2.62 12.41 14.74
N LEU A 109 -3.27 11.33 14.29
CA LEU A 109 -2.66 10.24 13.54
C LEU A 109 -2.01 10.74 12.24
N ASP A 110 -2.73 11.55 11.48
CA ASP A 110 -2.25 12.10 10.20
C ASP A 110 -0.98 12.98 10.38
N ARG A 111 -0.92 13.74 11.47
CA ARG A 111 0.30 14.51 11.82
C ARG A 111 1.44 13.61 12.29
N SER A 112 1.13 12.55 13.01
CA SER A 112 2.13 11.65 13.59
C SER A 112 2.72 10.67 12.57
N ILE A 113 1.89 10.22 11.61
CA ILE A 113 2.21 9.20 10.60
C ILE A 113 1.75 9.68 9.20
N PRO A 114 2.33 10.76 8.65
CA PRO A 114 1.82 11.45 7.46
C PRO A 114 1.91 10.66 6.15
N PHE A 115 2.63 9.55 6.13
CA PHE A 115 2.78 8.69 4.96
C PHE A 115 1.72 7.58 4.87
N LEU A 116 0.91 7.38 5.92
CA LEU A 116 -0.16 6.36 5.99
C LEU A 116 -1.57 6.95 6.17
N THR A 117 -1.80 8.22 5.83
CA THR A 117 -3.13 8.89 5.90
C THR A 117 -4.22 8.20 5.07
N TRP A 118 -3.86 7.18 4.32
CA TRP A 118 -4.75 6.35 3.53
C TRP A 118 -5.21 5.07 4.26
N ALA A 119 -4.61 4.76 5.41
CA ALA A 119 -5.03 3.63 6.22
C ALA A 119 -6.39 3.94 6.89
N PRO A 120 -7.37 3.04 6.83
CA PRO A 120 -8.60 3.23 7.58
C PRO A 120 -8.31 3.21 9.07
N VAL A 121 -9.02 4.05 9.81
CA VAL A 121 -8.94 4.13 11.27
C VAL A 121 -10.25 3.63 11.83
N ILE A 122 -10.19 2.74 12.81
CA ILE A 122 -11.35 2.30 13.57
C ILE A 122 -11.09 2.45 15.07
N PHE A 123 -12.08 2.97 15.76
CA PHE A 123 -12.08 3.13 17.22
C PHE A 123 -12.88 1.99 17.84
N ILE A 124 -12.26 1.22 18.72
CA ILE A 124 -12.87 0.07 19.38
C ILE A 124 -12.66 0.10 20.90
N SER A 125 -13.44 -0.67 21.60
CA SER A 125 -13.11 -1.13 22.94
C SER A 125 -13.18 -2.64 22.99
N ALA A 126 -12.03 -3.30 23.09
CA ALA A 126 -11.98 -4.74 23.24
C ALA A 126 -12.62 -5.19 24.57
N LYS A 127 -12.61 -4.33 25.59
CA LYS A 127 -13.22 -4.59 26.90
C LYS A 127 -14.75 -4.66 26.85
N THR A 128 -15.37 -3.73 26.11
CA THR A 128 -16.84 -3.64 26.03
C THR A 128 -17.44 -4.28 24.78
N GLY A 129 -16.60 -4.67 23.82
CA GLY A 129 -17.05 -5.16 22.50
C GLY A 129 -17.42 -4.03 21.52
N PHE A 130 -17.27 -2.76 21.90
CA PHE A 130 -17.64 -1.63 21.05
C PHE A 130 -16.92 -1.67 19.71
N LYS A 131 -17.71 -1.67 18.64
CA LYS A 131 -17.28 -1.71 17.22
C LYS A 131 -16.32 -2.86 16.82
N VAL A 132 -16.16 -3.91 17.63
CA VAL A 132 -15.31 -5.05 17.29
C VAL A 132 -15.84 -5.77 16.04
N GLN A 133 -17.16 -5.99 15.92
CA GLN A 133 -17.75 -6.57 14.72
C GLN A 133 -17.45 -5.71 13.47
N ARG A 134 -17.49 -4.39 13.60
CA ARG A 134 -17.16 -3.47 12.51
C ARG A 134 -15.70 -3.57 12.06
N LEU A 135 -14.78 -3.89 12.96
CA LEU A 135 -13.39 -4.16 12.60
C LEU A 135 -13.28 -5.38 11.66
N LEU A 136 -14.03 -6.46 11.93
CA LEU A 136 -14.06 -7.64 11.06
C LEU A 136 -14.55 -7.29 9.65
N ASP A 137 -15.62 -6.47 9.56
CA ASP A 137 -16.12 -5.99 8.26
C ASP A 137 -15.05 -5.20 7.48
N ILE A 138 -14.29 -4.33 8.15
CA ILE A 138 -13.22 -3.55 7.53
C ILE A 138 -12.08 -4.45 7.06
N ILE A 139 -11.73 -5.49 7.80
CA ILE A 139 -10.71 -6.47 7.41
C ILE A 139 -11.14 -7.16 6.12
N ILE A 140 -12.37 -7.70 6.08
CA ILE A 140 -12.92 -8.39 4.90
C ILE A 140 -12.94 -7.45 3.69
N GLN A 141 -13.48 -6.24 3.84
CA GLN A 141 -13.51 -5.24 2.76
C GLN A 141 -12.12 -4.88 2.25
N THR A 142 -11.13 -4.78 3.15
CA THR A 142 -9.75 -4.48 2.75
C THR A 142 -9.13 -5.67 2.00
N TYR A 143 -9.41 -6.89 2.43
CA TYR A 143 -8.98 -8.12 1.77
C TYR A 143 -9.57 -8.24 0.36
N GLU A 144 -10.87 -8.00 0.20
CA GLU A 144 -11.54 -8.01 -1.11
C GLU A 144 -10.93 -6.97 -2.06
N LYS A 145 -10.74 -5.73 -1.58
CA LYS A 145 -10.16 -4.65 -2.36
C LYS A 145 -8.73 -4.95 -2.81
N GLN A 146 -7.88 -5.51 -1.95
CA GLN A 146 -6.49 -5.82 -2.32
C GLN A 146 -6.39 -6.99 -3.30
N ASN A 147 -7.41 -7.85 -3.41
CA ASN A 147 -7.48 -8.97 -4.34
C ASN A 147 -8.28 -8.65 -5.61
N THR A 148 -8.67 -7.39 -5.81
CA THR A 148 -9.43 -6.97 -7.00
C THR A 148 -8.54 -6.91 -8.24
N THR A 149 -9.04 -7.48 -9.32
CA THR A 149 -8.49 -7.29 -10.67
C THR A 149 -9.34 -6.26 -11.41
N PHE A 150 -8.69 -5.29 -12.04
CA PHE A 150 -9.33 -4.22 -12.79
C PHE A 150 -9.28 -4.51 -14.29
N GLU A 151 -10.34 -4.21 -15.00
CA GLU A 151 -10.37 -4.28 -16.45
C GLU A 151 -9.41 -3.26 -17.07
N GLN A 152 -8.71 -3.65 -18.15
CA GLN A 152 -7.74 -2.76 -18.80
C GLN A 152 -8.38 -1.46 -19.28
N THR A 153 -9.64 -1.49 -19.69
CA THR A 153 -10.42 -0.30 -20.11
C THR A 153 -10.56 0.71 -18.97
N GLU A 154 -10.83 0.25 -17.74
CA GLU A 154 -10.92 1.10 -16.54
C GLU A 154 -9.55 1.71 -16.18
N ILE A 155 -8.48 0.92 -16.31
CA ILE A 155 -7.10 1.37 -16.10
C ILE A 155 -6.72 2.44 -17.12
N ASP A 156 -7.06 2.27 -18.39
CA ASP A 156 -6.77 3.22 -19.44
C ASP A 156 -7.56 4.54 -19.28
N GLU A 157 -8.83 4.46 -18.84
CA GLU A 157 -9.64 5.63 -18.48
C GLU A 157 -9.04 6.38 -17.30
N PHE A 158 -8.60 5.64 -16.28
CA PHE A 158 -7.91 6.22 -15.14
C PHE A 158 -6.63 6.95 -15.59
N LEU A 159 -5.78 6.33 -16.39
CA LEU A 159 -4.55 6.94 -16.90
C LEU A 159 -4.83 8.22 -17.68
N ARG A 160 -5.82 8.21 -18.59
CA ARG A 160 -6.24 9.41 -19.34
C ARG A 160 -6.69 10.54 -18.41
N SER A 161 -7.49 10.22 -17.40
CA SER A 161 -7.98 11.17 -16.40
C SER A 161 -6.84 11.72 -15.55
N LEU A 162 -5.91 10.86 -15.10
CA LEU A 162 -4.73 11.21 -14.33
C LEU A 162 -3.85 12.24 -15.06
N LEU A 163 -3.54 11.97 -16.33
CA LEU A 163 -2.69 12.82 -17.17
C LEU A 163 -3.36 14.16 -17.52
N LYS A 164 -4.68 14.18 -17.69
CA LYS A 164 -5.44 15.44 -17.84
C LYS A 164 -5.37 16.29 -16.56
N LYS A 165 -5.41 15.67 -15.40
CA LYS A 165 -5.38 16.38 -14.12
C LYS A 165 -3.99 16.92 -13.79
N LYS A 166 -2.95 16.16 -14.05
CA LYS A 166 -1.56 16.56 -13.79
C LYS A 166 -0.60 15.69 -14.58
N VAL A 167 0.17 16.29 -15.46
CA VAL A 167 1.28 15.63 -16.16
C VAL A 167 2.49 15.46 -15.24
N PRO A 168 3.37 14.48 -15.48
CA PRO A 168 4.62 14.36 -14.72
C PRO A 168 5.46 15.63 -14.85
N PRO A 169 6.01 16.17 -13.74
CA PRO A 169 6.77 17.40 -13.78
C PRO A 169 8.10 17.21 -14.51
N ARG A 170 8.51 18.24 -15.23
CA ARG A 170 9.79 18.31 -15.91
C ARG A 170 10.93 18.48 -14.92
N SER A 171 11.99 17.69 -15.04
CA SER A 171 13.26 17.95 -14.35
C SER A 171 14.08 19.01 -15.10
N LYS A 172 14.88 19.82 -14.38
CA LYS A 172 15.73 20.85 -15.02
C LYS A 172 16.57 20.24 -16.15
N GLY A 173 16.54 20.87 -17.33
CA GLY A 173 17.37 20.49 -18.49
C GLY A 173 16.92 19.27 -19.27
N THR A 174 15.77 18.63 -18.93
CA THR A 174 15.29 17.44 -19.60
C THR A 174 13.95 17.68 -20.34
N LYS A 175 13.63 16.81 -21.31
CA LYS A 175 12.27 16.74 -21.85
C LYS A 175 11.32 16.25 -20.74
N PRO A 176 10.04 16.69 -20.72
CA PRO A 176 9.08 16.21 -19.73
C PRO A 176 8.89 14.69 -19.92
N PRO A 177 8.84 13.92 -18.81
CA PRO A 177 8.51 12.51 -18.91
C PRO A 177 7.07 12.34 -19.35
N PHE A 178 6.83 11.34 -20.20
CA PHE A 178 5.51 11.00 -20.71
C PHE A 178 5.20 9.54 -20.38
N ILE A 179 4.01 9.30 -19.83
CA ILE A 179 3.51 7.95 -19.53
C ILE A 179 2.63 7.48 -20.69
N HIS A 180 3.01 6.37 -21.29
CA HIS A 180 2.33 5.80 -22.47
C HIS A 180 1.18 4.88 -22.08
N THR A 181 1.45 3.93 -21.19
CA THR A 181 0.48 2.90 -20.79
C THR A 181 0.59 2.59 -19.32
N MET A 182 -0.43 1.98 -18.79
CA MET A 182 -0.51 1.46 -17.44
C MET A 182 -1.22 0.11 -17.48
N LYS A 183 -0.75 -0.86 -16.70
CA LYS A 183 -1.42 -2.14 -16.50
C LYS A 183 -1.31 -2.58 -15.04
N GLN A 184 -2.26 -3.37 -14.56
CA GLN A 184 -2.12 -4.08 -13.30
C GLN A 184 -1.24 -5.31 -13.52
N THR A 185 -0.26 -5.54 -12.64
CA THR A 185 0.71 -6.65 -12.75
C THR A 185 0.56 -7.68 -11.65
N GLN A 186 0.01 -7.28 -10.52
CA GLN A 186 -0.19 -8.17 -9.37
C GLN A 186 -1.29 -7.70 -8.45
N ILE A 187 -1.77 -8.62 -7.64
CA ILE A 187 -2.62 -8.41 -6.47
C ILE A 187 -1.78 -8.67 -5.21
N ASN A 188 -2.15 -8.07 -4.09
CA ASN A 188 -1.52 -8.23 -2.77
C ASN A 188 0.04 -8.22 -2.76
N PRO A 189 0.69 -7.04 -2.80
CA PRO A 189 0.09 -5.71 -2.91
C PRO A 189 -0.42 -5.43 -4.33
N LEU A 190 -1.38 -4.52 -4.44
CA LEU A 190 -1.85 -4.06 -5.76
C LEU A 190 -0.69 -3.42 -6.53
N GLY A 191 -0.21 -4.10 -7.57
CA GLY A 191 0.91 -3.65 -8.40
C GLY A 191 0.44 -3.08 -9.73
N PHE A 192 1.00 -1.92 -10.07
CA PHE A 192 0.75 -1.27 -11.36
C PHE A 192 2.06 -0.91 -12.03
N GLU A 193 2.21 -1.32 -13.28
CA GLU A 193 3.34 -1.01 -14.12
C GLU A 193 2.98 0.12 -15.09
N PHE A 194 3.85 1.10 -15.15
CA PHE A 194 3.75 2.25 -16.05
C PHE A 194 4.88 2.23 -17.05
N VAL A 195 4.55 2.29 -18.33
CA VAL A 195 5.53 2.47 -19.40
C VAL A 195 5.72 3.95 -19.66
N ALA A 196 6.92 4.46 -19.50
CA ALA A 196 7.26 5.87 -19.70
C ALA A 196 8.51 6.02 -20.57
N ASN A 197 8.64 7.18 -21.26
CA ASN A 197 9.84 7.48 -22.04
C ASN A 197 11.09 7.78 -21.18
N GLN A 198 10.87 8.20 -19.93
CA GLN A 198 11.91 8.54 -18.96
C GLN A 198 11.45 8.11 -17.56
N SER A 199 11.49 6.81 -17.29
CA SER A 199 10.98 6.21 -16.06
C SER A 199 11.65 6.78 -14.80
N LYS A 200 12.95 7.05 -14.87
CA LYS A 200 13.75 7.61 -13.77
C LYS A 200 13.41 9.06 -13.44
N ALA A 201 12.84 9.80 -14.39
CA ALA A 201 12.44 11.20 -14.20
C ALA A 201 11.10 11.34 -13.46
N ILE A 202 10.34 10.26 -13.28
CA ILE A 202 9.10 10.26 -12.49
C ILE A 202 9.46 10.35 -11.01
N ASN A 203 9.37 11.56 -10.45
CA ASN A 203 9.79 11.83 -9.08
C ASN A 203 8.83 11.24 -8.02
N TYR A 204 9.31 11.19 -6.77
CA TYR A 204 8.56 10.64 -5.64
C TYR A 204 7.22 11.34 -5.39
N ALA A 205 7.18 12.67 -5.52
CA ALA A 205 5.94 13.44 -5.30
C ALA A 205 4.85 13.08 -6.32
N TYR A 206 5.23 12.85 -7.59
CA TYR A 206 4.28 12.43 -8.62
C TYR A 206 3.82 10.98 -8.39
N ARG A 207 4.71 10.08 -7.94
CA ARG A 207 4.33 8.70 -7.55
C ARG A 207 3.32 8.71 -6.39
N ARG A 208 3.51 9.57 -5.39
CA ARG A 208 2.51 9.76 -4.31
C ARG A 208 1.17 10.27 -4.83
N PHE A 209 1.20 11.22 -5.77
CA PHE A 209 -0.01 11.73 -6.42
C PHE A 209 -0.76 10.60 -7.15
N ILE A 210 -0.08 9.76 -7.94
CA ILE A 210 -0.69 8.59 -8.60
C ILE A 210 -1.34 7.67 -7.57
N LYS A 211 -0.63 7.30 -6.50
CA LYS A 211 -1.20 6.44 -5.44
C LYS A 211 -2.45 7.04 -4.81
N LYS A 212 -2.46 8.35 -4.58
CA LYS A 212 -3.64 9.07 -4.05
C LYS A 212 -4.82 8.99 -5.01
N GLU A 213 -4.60 9.24 -6.31
CA GLU A 213 -5.66 9.22 -7.31
C GLU A 213 -6.20 7.80 -7.55
N LEU A 214 -5.32 6.77 -7.54
CA LEU A 214 -5.72 5.35 -7.59
C LEU A 214 -6.65 4.99 -6.43
N ARG A 215 -6.27 5.35 -5.20
CA ARG A 215 -7.11 5.11 -4.02
C ARG A 215 -8.46 5.77 -4.11
N LYS A 216 -8.50 6.99 -4.66
CA LYS A 216 -9.74 7.74 -4.83
C LYS A 216 -10.64 7.10 -5.90
N LYS A 217 -10.08 6.74 -7.06
CA LYS A 217 -10.87 6.19 -8.19
C LYS A 217 -11.43 4.81 -7.86
N PHE A 218 -10.60 3.94 -7.29
CA PHE A 218 -10.94 2.52 -7.08
C PHE A 218 -11.28 2.18 -5.61
N ASN A 219 -11.45 3.21 -4.76
CA ASN A 219 -11.79 3.03 -3.33
C ASN A 219 -10.83 2.10 -2.57
N LEU A 220 -9.52 2.24 -2.77
CA LEU A 220 -8.47 1.37 -2.23
C LEU A 220 -7.93 1.84 -0.86
N GLY A 221 -8.78 2.35 0.01
CA GLY A 221 -8.40 2.64 1.40
C GLY A 221 -7.93 1.36 2.11
N GLY A 222 -6.83 1.45 2.85
CA GLY A 222 -6.23 0.30 3.55
C GLY A 222 -5.30 -0.56 2.70
N CYS A 223 -5.41 -0.50 1.36
CA CYS A 223 -4.62 -1.33 0.48
C CYS A 223 -3.23 -0.74 0.19
N SER A 224 -2.23 -1.60 0.19
CA SER A 224 -0.91 -1.22 -0.28
C SER A 224 -0.86 -1.20 -1.81
N ILE A 225 -0.20 -0.17 -2.35
CA ILE A 225 -0.04 0.01 -3.80
C ILE A 225 1.43 0.12 -4.15
N LYS A 226 1.90 -0.77 -5.04
CA LYS A 226 3.23 -0.76 -5.63
C LYS A 226 3.15 -0.15 -7.03
N LEU A 227 4.06 0.77 -7.35
CA LEU A 227 4.16 1.38 -8.68
C LEU A 227 5.53 1.08 -9.25
N ASP A 228 5.56 0.39 -10.37
CA ASP A 228 6.76 0.11 -11.13
C ASP A 228 6.75 0.97 -12.41
N PHE A 229 7.91 1.55 -12.75
CA PHE A 229 8.05 2.39 -13.94
C PHE A 229 9.16 1.80 -14.80
N ILE A 230 8.79 1.41 -16.03
CA ILE A 230 9.71 0.89 -17.02
C ILE A 230 9.85 1.85 -18.20
N GLU A 231 10.98 1.81 -18.88
CA GLU A 231 11.19 2.60 -20.09
C GLU A 231 10.60 1.88 -21.30
N LYS A 232 10.03 2.67 -22.22
CA LYS A 232 9.60 2.15 -23.52
C LYS A 232 10.86 1.68 -24.27
N VAL A 233 10.99 0.38 -24.50
CA VAL A 233 12.04 -0.17 -25.35
C VAL A 233 11.76 0.31 -26.77
N HIS A 234 12.60 1.19 -27.32
CA HIS A 234 12.63 1.44 -28.75
C HIS A 234 13.25 0.21 -29.39
N VAL A 235 12.41 -0.72 -29.83
CA VAL A 235 12.85 -1.73 -30.81
C VAL A 235 13.18 -0.91 -32.06
N HIS A 236 14.46 -0.72 -32.34
CA HIS A 236 14.90 -0.32 -33.67
C HIS A 236 14.51 -1.48 -34.60
N GLY A 237 13.25 -1.46 -35.01
CA GLY A 237 12.70 -2.33 -36.05
C GLY A 237 13.19 -1.80 -37.37
N GLN A 238 13.92 -2.63 -38.07
CA GLN A 238 13.89 -2.85 -39.51
C GLN A 238 13.11 -1.78 -40.29
N ASP A 239 13.75 -0.62 -40.52
CA ASP A 239 13.43 0.14 -41.69
C ASP A 239 13.75 -0.77 -42.89
N GLY A 240 12.71 -1.30 -43.51
CA GLY A 240 12.77 -1.97 -44.80
C GLY A 240 13.34 -1.02 -45.86
N ARG A 241 14.67 -0.88 -45.88
CA ARG A 241 15.36 -0.46 -47.08
C ARG A 241 15.50 -1.71 -47.91
N GLY A 242 14.54 -1.91 -48.81
CA GLY A 242 14.67 -2.81 -49.91
C GLY A 242 15.95 -2.48 -50.69
N PRO A 243 16.66 -3.48 -51.17
CA PRO A 243 17.79 -3.28 -52.06
C PRO A 243 17.29 -2.88 -53.44
N ASP A 244 18.07 -2.06 -54.12
CA ASP A 244 17.95 -1.69 -55.52
C ASP A 244 17.22 -0.40 -55.95
N SER A 245 18.02 0.65 -56.00
CA SER A 245 18.02 1.52 -57.16
C SER A 245 19.40 2.16 -57.40
N LYS A 246 20.43 1.31 -57.61
CA LYS A 246 21.60 1.70 -58.36
C LYS A 246 21.47 1.01 -59.71
N LYS A 247 21.09 1.76 -60.75
CA LYS A 247 21.55 1.65 -62.12
C LYS A 247 20.69 2.52 -63.02
N TYR A 248 21.40 3.18 -63.87
CA TYR A 248 21.07 4.02 -65.03
C TYR A 248 21.24 5.50 -64.71
N GLY A 249 22.20 6.14 -65.28
CA GLY A 249 23.03 5.86 -66.44
C GLY A 249 23.41 7.20 -67.05
N LYS A 250 24.61 7.25 -67.39
CA LYS A 250 25.24 8.09 -68.42
C LYS A 250 24.32 8.83 -69.40
N ARG A 251 24.43 10.06 -69.50
CA ARG A 251 25.06 10.85 -70.62
C ARG A 251 25.01 12.29 -70.32
#